data_31644b5816f00b655acf81012bb00a8a
#
_entry.id   31644b5816f00b655acf81012bb00a8a
#
_cell.length_a   1.000
_cell.length_b   1.000
_cell.length_c   1.000
_cell.angle_alpha   90.00
_cell.angle_beta   90.00
_cell.angle_gamma   90.00
#
_symmetry.space_group_name_H-M   'P 1'
#
loop_
_entity.id
_entity.type
_entity.pdbx_description
1 polymer ?
#
loop_
_entity_poly.entity_id
_entity_poly.type
_entity_poly.pdbx_seq_one_letter_code
_entity_poly.pdbx_strand_id
1 'polypeptide(L)'
;IEMGFFDRPQLDTTIPVYNPKANRMAYEAAKEGMILLKNEDNLLPLKRVTKIAVIGPNACYNLVTDRQNNVNGTTYGGGGSSKVHPWHVTSVLQGIEAEYPDAEVWYAEGISNAYKPRLFRSAKFYTEDGKQGLRAKYYKMGQGDGSALPDKLMQQQAKAAGRTEDSHNGVSAVSSSVSAKSSDKEPVMERIDRHVDFSWWGTPKEGLGEDYRVEWEGYVPVERNDSLLFFVDAQGGYRLWIDGKLCLDASASQSFDCRQVAVDGQKGARLHVKLEYLNQRSLPAEIRLGYDYKGNLDFSEALRLARQADVVIFCGGLDGSIELEGRDRPFELPYGQDILINQLAEVNPNLIVSLHAGGGVRMSPWIDRVKAVVHLLYPGQAGGRAFAEMLSGKVVPSAKLPFTIEKRWEDSPACGNYDETRKERKVYYNEGIFVGYRGYDRKQVEPLYPFGFGLSYTGFTITPPVLEKQEREDKIGILCKVKNVGEVPGAEVVQCYVETLCAPVVRPAKELIRFRKVFLQPGEEQKVKFTIDRKELAFYGADMELIDGGIPLRITVGNSSRAEAGDVSLQLDRRS
;
A
#
# COMPACT_ATOMS: atom_id res chain seq x y z
N ILE A 1 -29.57 22.23 9.61
CA ILE A 1 -31.03 22.43 9.85
C ILE A 1 -31.72 21.07 9.82
N GLU A 2 -31.69 20.32 8.71
CA GLU A 2 -32.34 18.99 8.60
C GLU A 2 -31.92 17.98 9.67
N MET A 3 -30.66 18.01 10.08
CA MET A 3 -30.10 17.17 11.15
C MET A 3 -30.46 17.66 12.56
N GLY A 4 -31.12 18.81 12.69
CA GLY A 4 -31.53 19.40 13.99
C GLY A 4 -30.35 19.90 14.85
N PHE A 5 -29.19 20.21 14.26
CA PHE A 5 -28.03 20.67 15.03
C PHE A 5 -28.21 22.01 15.69
N PHE A 6 -29.16 22.84 15.23
CA PHE A 6 -29.50 24.12 15.88
C PHE A 6 -30.58 23.97 16.95
N ASP A 7 -31.32 22.84 16.94
CA ASP A 7 -32.49 22.64 17.79
C ASP A 7 -32.18 21.80 19.04
N ARG A 8 -30.95 21.26 19.15
CA ARG A 8 -30.52 20.42 20.26
C ARG A 8 -29.06 20.68 20.63
N PRO A 9 -28.66 20.40 21.88
CA PRO A 9 -27.26 20.48 22.27
C PRO A 9 -26.37 19.60 21.38
N GLN A 10 -25.23 20.15 20.94
CA GLN A 10 -24.25 19.44 20.11
C GLN A 10 -23.51 18.33 20.89
N LEU A 11 -23.39 18.52 22.19
CA LEU A 11 -22.69 17.59 23.09
C LEU A 11 -23.68 17.05 24.13
N ASP A 12 -23.84 15.75 24.13
CA ASP A 12 -24.54 15.04 25.21
C ASP A 12 -23.51 14.49 26.21
N THR A 13 -23.32 15.20 27.32
CA THR A 13 -22.38 14.82 28.38
C THR A 13 -22.85 13.63 29.20
N THR A 14 -24.07 13.12 29.02
CA THR A 14 -24.57 11.92 29.69
C THR A 14 -24.09 10.64 28.99
N ILE A 15 -23.65 10.73 27.75
CA ILE A 15 -23.06 9.61 27.02
C ILE A 15 -21.63 9.40 27.53
N PRO A 16 -21.32 8.27 28.18
CA PRO A 16 -19.96 8.02 28.63
C PRO A 16 -19.00 7.90 27.46
N VAL A 17 -17.82 8.51 27.57
CA VAL A 17 -16.74 8.41 26.56
C VAL A 17 -16.38 6.94 26.31
N TYR A 18 -16.37 6.15 27.38
CA TYR A 18 -16.12 4.70 27.33
C TYR A 18 -17.43 3.94 27.40
N ASN A 19 -17.90 3.50 26.25
CA ASN A 19 -19.23 2.96 26.09
C ASN A 19 -19.15 1.48 25.66
N PRO A 20 -19.73 0.52 26.43
CA PRO A 20 -19.73 -0.89 26.05
C PRO A 20 -20.37 -1.18 24.70
N LYS A 21 -21.37 -0.40 24.30
CA LYS A 21 -21.99 -0.52 22.96
C LYS A 21 -21.00 -0.14 21.86
N ALA A 22 -20.27 0.96 22.04
CA ALA A 22 -19.22 1.39 21.09
C ALA A 22 -18.09 0.35 21.00
N ASN A 23 -17.69 -0.24 22.13
CA ASN A 23 -16.69 -1.32 22.14
C ASN A 23 -17.16 -2.55 21.37
N ARG A 24 -18.44 -2.94 21.56
CA ARG A 24 -19.03 -4.03 20.76
C ARG A 24 -19.04 -3.69 19.26
N MET A 25 -19.41 -2.48 18.90
CA MET A 25 -19.41 -2.04 17.49
C MET A 25 -17.99 -2.07 16.88
N ALA A 26 -16.97 -1.66 17.62
CA ALA A 26 -15.57 -1.74 17.20
C ALA A 26 -15.14 -3.20 16.96
N TYR A 27 -15.54 -4.11 17.83
CA TYR A 27 -15.29 -5.55 17.64
C TYR A 27 -16.03 -6.12 16.42
N GLU A 28 -17.31 -5.82 16.23
CA GLU A 28 -18.08 -6.27 15.07
C GLU A 28 -17.45 -5.72 13.78
N ALA A 29 -17.05 -4.44 13.74
CA ALA A 29 -16.36 -3.85 12.61
C ALA A 29 -15.03 -4.54 12.30
N ALA A 30 -14.25 -4.89 13.33
CA ALA A 30 -13.00 -5.63 13.15
C ALA A 30 -13.24 -7.02 12.53
N LYS A 31 -14.21 -7.77 13.02
CA LYS A 31 -14.57 -9.08 12.44
C LYS A 31 -14.97 -9.00 10.97
N GLU A 32 -15.76 -7.98 10.65
CA GLU A 32 -16.33 -7.79 9.31
C GLU A 32 -15.33 -7.16 8.33
N GLY A 33 -14.18 -6.64 8.81
CA GLY A 33 -13.18 -5.93 8.01
C GLY A 33 -11.94 -6.76 7.65
N MET A 34 -11.69 -7.90 8.30
CA MET A 34 -10.50 -8.71 8.04
C MET A 34 -10.65 -9.56 6.77
N ILE A 35 -9.67 -9.49 5.88
CA ILE A 35 -9.73 -10.09 4.56
C ILE A 35 -8.77 -11.26 4.45
N LEU A 36 -9.27 -12.46 4.23
CA LEU A 36 -8.46 -13.63 3.95
C LEU A 36 -8.04 -13.62 2.48
N LEU A 37 -6.75 -13.41 2.21
CA LEU A 37 -6.20 -13.32 0.85
C LEU A 37 -5.68 -14.65 0.33
N LYS A 38 -5.13 -15.49 1.22
CA LYS A 38 -4.55 -16.78 0.87
C LYS A 38 -4.79 -17.78 2.00
N ASN A 39 -5.09 -19.05 1.66
CA ASN A 39 -5.26 -20.13 2.63
C ASN A 39 -5.00 -21.48 1.95
N GLU A 40 -3.73 -21.79 1.72
CA GLU A 40 -3.29 -23.07 1.12
C GLU A 40 -3.44 -24.21 2.13
N ASP A 41 -3.75 -25.38 1.62
CA ASP A 41 -3.95 -26.63 2.36
C ASP A 41 -4.99 -26.50 3.51
N ASN A 42 -5.86 -25.49 3.46
CA ASN A 42 -6.80 -25.16 4.53
C ASN A 42 -6.09 -25.05 5.90
N LEU A 43 -4.91 -24.38 5.92
CA LEU A 43 -4.17 -24.12 7.16
C LEU A 43 -5.05 -23.40 8.20
N LEU A 44 -5.87 -22.46 7.74
CA LEU A 44 -6.88 -21.80 8.56
C LEU A 44 -8.27 -22.41 8.33
N PRO A 45 -9.10 -22.56 9.37
CA PRO A 45 -8.83 -22.25 10.77
C PRO A 45 -7.88 -23.26 11.41
N LEU A 46 -7.07 -22.77 12.38
CA LEU A 46 -6.09 -23.58 13.10
C LEU A 46 -6.76 -24.66 13.94
N LYS A 47 -6.28 -25.90 13.80
CA LYS A 47 -6.80 -27.06 14.54
C LYS A 47 -5.68 -27.67 15.38
N ARG A 48 -5.91 -27.85 16.68
CA ARG A 48 -5.05 -28.61 17.60
C ARG A 48 -3.59 -28.13 17.62
N VAL A 49 -3.37 -26.82 17.65
CA VAL A 49 -2.03 -26.24 17.83
C VAL A 49 -1.68 -26.19 19.31
N THR A 50 -0.46 -26.56 19.65
CA THR A 50 0.08 -26.58 21.01
C THR A 50 1.20 -25.57 21.19
N LYS A 51 1.85 -25.15 20.11
CA LYS A 51 2.97 -24.22 20.09
C LYS A 51 2.78 -23.19 18.97
N ILE A 52 2.66 -21.94 19.35
CA ILE A 52 2.43 -20.83 18.41
C ILE A 52 3.58 -19.84 18.55
N ALA A 53 4.30 -19.56 17.47
CA ALA A 53 5.25 -18.46 17.42
C ALA A 53 4.61 -17.22 16.78
N VAL A 54 4.46 -16.17 17.55
CA VAL A 54 3.99 -14.86 17.07
C VAL A 54 5.21 -13.97 16.85
N ILE A 55 5.47 -13.59 15.62
CA ILE A 55 6.69 -12.90 15.22
C ILE A 55 6.33 -11.64 14.46
N GLY A 56 7.03 -10.56 14.72
CA GLY A 56 6.90 -9.33 13.95
C GLY A 56 6.58 -8.09 14.77
N PRO A 57 6.82 -6.91 14.17
CA PRO A 57 6.73 -5.62 14.87
C PRO A 57 5.30 -5.23 15.23
N ASN A 58 4.31 -5.78 14.53
CA ASN A 58 2.90 -5.42 14.70
C ASN A 58 2.13 -6.39 15.62
N ALA A 59 2.83 -7.35 16.25
CA ALA A 59 2.22 -8.31 17.18
C ALA A 59 1.80 -7.68 18.51
N CYS A 60 2.60 -6.73 19.00
CA CYS A 60 2.39 -6.03 20.28
C CYS A 60 2.17 -4.54 20.05
N TYR A 61 1.38 -3.93 20.93
CA TYR A 61 1.29 -2.50 21.02
C TYR A 61 2.25 -1.99 22.09
N ASN A 62 3.32 -1.35 21.66
CA ASN A 62 4.09 -0.53 22.56
C ASN A 62 3.32 0.78 22.77
N LEU A 63 2.50 0.85 23.79
CA LEU A 63 1.91 2.09 24.29
C LEU A 63 3.03 2.96 24.89
N VAL A 64 3.94 3.45 24.08
CA VAL A 64 4.79 4.56 24.47
C VAL A 64 3.92 5.81 24.37
N THR A 65 3.21 6.08 25.43
CA THR A 65 2.59 7.39 25.67
C THR A 65 3.72 8.37 25.93
N ASP A 66 4.22 9.03 24.90
CA ASP A 66 4.92 10.26 25.16
C ASP A 66 3.90 11.27 25.70
N ARG A 67 4.36 12.19 26.57
CA ARG A 67 3.53 13.22 27.21
C ARG A 67 2.86 14.20 26.23
N GLN A 68 3.06 14.04 24.92
CA GLN A 68 2.54 14.90 23.85
C GLN A 68 1.47 14.22 23.00
N ASN A 69 0.90 13.07 23.43
CA ASN A 69 -0.13 12.32 22.70
C ASN A 69 0.29 11.80 21.32
N ASN A 70 1.57 11.78 20.99
CA ASN A 70 2.08 11.14 19.80
C ASN A 70 2.32 9.65 20.06
N VAL A 71 1.30 8.83 19.84
CA VAL A 71 1.45 7.38 19.84
C VAL A 71 2.05 7.00 18.49
N ASN A 72 3.38 7.04 18.41
CA ASN A 72 4.12 6.58 17.24
C ASN A 72 4.10 5.05 17.21
N GLY A 73 3.81 4.46 16.04
CA GLY A 73 3.90 3.02 15.84
C GLY A 73 2.65 2.23 16.26
N THR A 74 1.47 2.82 16.22
CA THR A 74 0.23 2.08 16.49
C THR A 74 -0.26 1.32 15.26
N THR A 75 -0.69 0.07 15.46
CA THR A 75 -1.21 -0.80 14.41
C THR A 75 -2.73 -0.96 14.45
N TYR A 76 -3.40 -0.35 15.43
CA TYR A 76 -4.87 -0.31 15.49
C TYR A 76 -5.49 0.78 14.60
N GLY A 77 -4.71 1.78 14.18
CA GLY A 77 -5.13 2.89 13.32
C GLY A 77 -3.94 3.52 12.60
N GLY A 78 -4.20 4.14 11.46
CA GLY A 78 -3.22 4.98 10.77
C GLY A 78 -2.93 6.28 11.52
N GLY A 79 -1.96 7.05 11.03
CA GLY A 79 -1.63 8.38 11.56
C GLY A 79 -2.46 9.50 10.93
N GLY A 80 -2.34 10.72 11.47
CA GLY A 80 -2.99 11.91 10.93
C GLY A 80 -4.34 12.25 11.58
N SER A 81 -5.17 13.01 10.87
CA SER A 81 -6.43 13.57 11.38
C SER A 81 -7.48 12.53 11.73
N SER A 82 -7.41 11.35 11.09
CA SER A 82 -8.32 10.23 11.35
C SER A 82 -7.97 9.41 12.59
N LYS A 83 -6.89 9.78 13.30
CA LYS A 83 -6.44 9.07 14.50
C LYS A 83 -7.49 9.11 15.59
N VAL A 84 -7.93 7.94 16.04
CA VAL A 84 -8.84 7.78 17.18
C VAL A 84 -8.05 7.25 18.38
N HIS A 85 -8.25 7.87 19.55
CA HIS A 85 -7.68 7.37 20.78
C HIS A 85 -8.54 6.23 21.33
N PRO A 86 -8.04 5.00 21.35
CA PRO A 86 -8.80 3.87 21.86
C PRO A 86 -8.87 3.92 23.38
N TRP A 87 -9.95 3.43 23.92
CA TRP A 87 -10.07 3.21 25.34
C TRP A 87 -9.22 2.04 25.82
N HIS A 88 -9.30 0.92 25.08
CA HIS A 88 -8.60 -0.31 25.36
C HIS A 88 -8.19 -0.94 24.04
N VAL A 89 -6.98 -1.43 23.95
CA VAL A 89 -6.49 -2.10 22.74
C VAL A 89 -6.07 -3.52 23.11
N THR A 90 -6.61 -4.47 22.36
CA THR A 90 -6.14 -5.86 22.41
C THR A 90 -5.15 -6.06 21.27
N SER A 91 -3.89 -6.31 21.58
CA SER A 91 -2.87 -6.63 20.58
C SER A 91 -3.12 -8.02 19.96
N VAL A 92 -2.48 -8.29 18.82
CA VAL A 92 -2.54 -9.62 18.19
C VAL A 92 -2.02 -10.69 19.18
N LEU A 93 -0.90 -10.44 19.83
CA LEU A 93 -0.35 -11.37 20.83
C LEU A 93 -1.34 -11.65 21.95
N GLN A 94 -1.88 -10.60 22.60
CA GLN A 94 -2.87 -10.75 23.67
C GLN A 94 -4.13 -11.50 23.20
N GLY A 95 -4.58 -11.23 21.97
CA GLY A 95 -5.72 -11.95 21.40
C GLY A 95 -5.45 -13.45 21.25
N ILE A 96 -4.26 -13.81 20.75
CA ILE A 96 -3.86 -15.20 20.56
C ILE A 96 -3.69 -15.91 21.91
N GLU A 97 -3.01 -15.29 22.87
CA GLU A 97 -2.88 -15.85 24.23
C GLU A 97 -4.23 -16.13 24.90
N ALA A 98 -5.19 -15.22 24.72
CA ALA A 98 -6.54 -15.39 25.26
C ALA A 98 -7.36 -16.47 24.54
N GLU A 99 -7.17 -16.63 23.23
CA GLU A 99 -7.93 -17.57 22.40
C GLU A 99 -7.39 -19.01 22.50
N TYR A 100 -6.07 -19.16 22.75
CA TYR A 100 -5.38 -20.45 22.84
C TYR A 100 -4.74 -20.66 24.22
N PRO A 101 -5.54 -20.72 25.31
CA PRO A 101 -5.02 -20.76 26.68
C PRO A 101 -4.22 -22.03 27.02
N ASP A 102 -4.41 -23.10 26.22
CA ASP A 102 -3.70 -24.38 26.38
C ASP A 102 -2.45 -24.49 25.50
N ALA A 103 -2.17 -23.49 24.66
CA ALA A 103 -1.00 -23.47 23.80
C ALA A 103 0.15 -22.68 24.44
N GLU A 104 1.38 -23.12 24.20
CA GLU A 104 2.56 -22.30 24.46
C GLU A 104 2.66 -21.24 23.36
N VAL A 105 2.48 -19.97 23.74
CA VAL A 105 2.59 -18.83 22.82
C VAL A 105 3.91 -18.12 23.06
N TRP A 106 4.74 -18.07 22.05
CA TRP A 106 6.05 -17.40 22.08
C TRP A 106 6.04 -16.14 21.22
N TYR A 107 6.79 -15.13 21.65
CA TYR A 107 6.89 -13.86 20.92
C TYR A 107 8.34 -13.48 20.64
N ALA A 108 8.58 -12.99 19.44
CA ALA A 108 9.79 -12.25 19.07
C ALA A 108 9.44 -11.12 18.11
N GLU A 109 9.96 -9.92 18.35
CA GLU A 109 9.78 -8.79 17.41
C GLU A 109 10.43 -9.09 16.05
N GLY A 110 11.57 -9.78 16.05
CA GLY A 110 12.36 -10.07 14.85
C GLY A 110 12.98 -8.81 14.25
N ILE A 111 12.14 -7.88 13.80
CA ILE A 111 12.59 -6.58 13.28
C ILE A 111 11.60 -5.49 13.65
N SER A 112 12.12 -4.33 14.06
CA SER A 112 11.29 -3.16 14.40
C SER A 112 10.98 -2.33 13.14
N ASN A 113 9.76 -1.80 13.06
CA ASN A 113 9.40 -0.80 12.04
C ASN A 113 10.26 0.48 12.13
N ALA A 114 10.80 0.76 13.33
CA ALA A 114 11.72 1.86 13.57
C ALA A 114 13.19 1.53 13.22
N TYR A 115 13.50 0.33 12.72
CA TYR A 115 14.88 -0.08 12.45
C TYR A 115 15.56 0.87 11.45
N LYS A 116 15.03 0.99 10.25
CA LYS A 116 15.55 1.87 9.21
C LYS A 116 15.59 3.36 9.62
N PRO A 117 14.54 3.94 10.22
CA PRO A 117 14.58 5.32 10.72
C PRO A 117 15.71 5.60 11.72
N ARG A 118 16.06 4.62 12.55
CA ARG A 118 17.20 4.76 13.48
C ARG A 118 18.53 4.83 12.75
N LEU A 119 18.69 4.12 11.63
CA LEU A 119 19.93 4.10 10.84
C LEU A 119 20.29 5.50 10.31
N PHE A 120 19.32 6.33 9.92
CA PHE A 120 19.58 7.68 9.44
C PHE A 120 20.24 8.58 10.50
N ARG A 121 20.01 8.31 11.79
CA ARG A 121 20.57 9.06 12.91
C ARG A 121 21.79 8.40 13.52
N SER A 122 21.97 7.11 13.35
CA SER A 122 23.12 6.36 13.89
C SER A 122 24.27 6.21 12.90
N ALA A 123 24.04 6.44 11.61
CA ALA A 123 25.07 6.36 10.57
C ALA A 123 26.22 7.34 10.84
N LYS A 124 27.44 6.83 10.80
CA LYS A 124 28.66 7.61 11.08
C LYS A 124 29.38 7.91 9.78
N PHE A 125 29.29 9.14 9.35
CA PHE A 125 30.04 9.69 8.23
C PHE A 125 31.18 10.56 8.73
N TYR A 126 32.21 10.72 7.92
CA TYR A 126 33.35 11.55 8.24
C TYR A 126 33.77 12.36 7.02
N THR A 127 34.21 13.60 7.22
CA THR A 127 34.87 14.42 6.21
C THR A 127 36.23 13.85 5.88
N GLU A 128 36.87 14.33 4.82
CA GLU A 128 38.23 13.95 4.44
C GLU A 128 39.25 14.20 5.56
N ASP A 129 39.11 15.34 6.26
CA ASP A 129 39.92 15.74 7.42
C ASP A 129 39.52 15.06 8.74
N GLY A 130 38.63 14.07 8.71
CA GLY A 130 38.25 13.19 9.83
C GLY A 130 37.21 13.76 10.80
N LYS A 131 36.61 14.91 10.53
CA LYS A 131 35.48 15.42 11.33
C LYS A 131 34.25 14.60 11.09
N GLN A 132 33.46 14.33 12.14
CA GLN A 132 32.21 13.57 12.01
C GLN A 132 31.18 14.39 11.25
N GLY A 133 30.64 13.79 10.19
CA GLY A 133 29.61 14.33 9.30
C GLY A 133 30.04 14.32 7.84
N LEU A 134 29.18 14.84 6.99
CA LEU A 134 29.39 15.04 5.57
C LEU A 134 29.55 16.55 5.30
N ARG A 135 30.47 16.92 4.42
CA ARG A 135 30.56 18.28 3.91
C ARG A 135 29.38 18.56 3.01
N ALA A 136 28.51 19.48 3.39
CA ALA A 136 27.30 19.85 2.68
C ALA A 136 27.46 21.18 1.96
N LYS A 137 27.17 21.22 0.67
CA LYS A 137 27.17 22.41 -0.17
C LYS A 137 25.78 22.64 -0.74
N TYR A 138 25.24 23.83 -0.52
CA TYR A 138 23.90 24.22 -0.92
C TYR A 138 23.97 25.23 -2.07
N TYR A 139 23.29 24.91 -3.16
CA TYR A 139 23.31 25.71 -4.38
C TYR A 139 21.89 26.17 -4.74
N LYS A 140 21.76 27.44 -5.11
CA LYS A 140 20.53 27.95 -5.72
C LYS A 140 20.45 27.43 -7.15
N MET A 141 19.32 26.86 -7.52
CA MET A 141 19.06 26.46 -8.91
C MET A 141 18.47 27.66 -9.67
N GLY A 142 18.98 27.94 -10.89
CA GLY A 142 18.40 28.94 -11.79
C GLY A 142 17.20 28.40 -12.56
N GLN A 143 16.33 29.28 -13.05
CA GLN A 143 15.29 28.88 -14.01
C GLN A 143 15.98 28.31 -15.26
N GLY A 144 15.94 26.99 -15.44
CA GLY A 144 16.58 26.30 -16.57
C GLY A 144 17.72 25.33 -16.21
N ASP A 145 18.23 25.32 -14.96
CA ASP A 145 19.30 24.40 -14.53
C ASP A 145 18.81 22.96 -14.26
N GLY A 146 17.52 22.68 -14.40
CA GLY A 146 17.00 21.32 -14.41
C GLY A 146 17.41 20.62 -15.69
N SER A 147 18.30 19.61 -15.60
CA SER A 147 18.61 18.74 -16.73
C SER A 147 17.31 18.26 -17.37
N ALA A 148 17.02 18.71 -18.57
CA ALA A 148 15.91 18.21 -19.36
C ALA A 148 16.01 16.68 -19.37
N LEU A 149 14.93 16.00 -18.99
CA LEU A 149 14.76 14.59 -19.33
C LEU A 149 15.04 14.45 -20.82
N PRO A 150 15.87 13.49 -21.25
CA PRO A 150 16.02 13.24 -22.69
C PRO A 150 14.64 12.97 -23.26
N ASP A 151 14.26 13.66 -24.34
CA ASP A 151 13.00 13.47 -25.07
C ASP A 151 12.69 12.01 -25.44
N LYS A 152 13.69 11.15 -25.36
CA LYS A 152 13.58 9.70 -25.57
C LYS A 152 12.72 8.95 -24.52
N LEU A 153 12.62 9.43 -23.28
CA LEU A 153 11.78 8.78 -22.26
C LEU A 153 10.30 9.12 -22.46
N MET A 154 10.02 10.35 -22.91
CA MET A 154 8.66 10.76 -23.32
C MET A 154 8.20 9.97 -24.56
N GLN A 155 9.10 9.72 -25.53
CA GLN A 155 8.79 8.93 -26.71
C GLN A 155 8.63 7.42 -26.41
N GLN A 156 9.34 6.87 -25.44
CA GLN A 156 9.13 5.48 -25.01
C GLN A 156 7.82 5.30 -24.25
N GLN A 157 7.42 6.26 -23.44
CA GLN A 157 6.12 6.24 -22.76
C GLN A 157 4.95 6.47 -23.75
N ALA A 158 5.13 7.32 -24.76
CA ALA A 158 4.17 7.51 -25.84
C ALA A 158 4.03 6.27 -26.75
N LYS A 159 5.10 5.52 -26.99
CA LYS A 159 5.07 4.23 -27.70
C LYS A 159 4.39 3.11 -26.89
N ALA A 160 4.56 3.09 -25.59
CA ALA A 160 3.83 2.16 -24.72
C ALA A 160 2.33 2.47 -24.64
N ALA A 161 1.92 3.69 -25.01
CA ALA A 161 0.52 4.14 -25.03
C ALA A 161 -0.19 3.95 -26.40
N GLY A 162 0.40 3.20 -27.34
CA GLY A 162 -0.29 2.70 -28.54
C GLY A 162 -0.67 3.75 -29.58
N ARG A 163 0.25 4.64 -29.98
CA ARG A 163 0.12 5.43 -31.21
C ARG A 163 1.06 4.88 -32.28
N THR A 164 0.48 4.23 -33.28
CA THR A 164 1.15 3.85 -34.52
C THR A 164 1.27 5.07 -35.43
N GLU A 165 2.48 5.43 -35.82
CA GLU A 165 2.75 6.10 -37.09
C GLU A 165 3.95 5.42 -37.75
N ASP A 166 3.76 5.15 -39.03
CA ASP A 166 4.63 4.35 -39.89
C ASP A 166 5.94 5.03 -40.30
N SER A 167 6.88 4.14 -40.56
CA SER A 167 7.92 4.15 -41.59
C SER A 167 9.30 4.78 -41.34
N HIS A 168 10.24 3.88 -41.41
CA HIS A 168 11.56 3.85 -42.06
C HIS A 168 12.76 4.61 -41.54
N ASN A 169 13.75 3.78 -41.24
CA ASN A 169 15.19 3.85 -41.49
C ASN A 169 16.17 4.19 -40.36
N GLY A 170 17.09 3.26 -40.21
CA GLY A 170 18.51 3.51 -39.98
C GLY A 170 19.04 3.47 -38.55
N VAL A 171 19.51 2.30 -38.19
CA VAL A 171 20.38 2.03 -37.03
C VAL A 171 21.69 2.82 -37.14
N SER A 172 22.05 3.54 -36.10
CA SER A 172 23.46 3.73 -35.75
C SER A 172 23.58 3.99 -34.26
N ALA A 173 24.25 3.07 -33.58
CA ALA A 173 24.63 3.22 -32.18
C ALA A 173 25.77 4.24 -32.07
N VAL A 174 25.47 5.37 -31.47
CA VAL A 174 26.50 6.33 -31.05
C VAL A 174 26.44 6.43 -29.52
N SER A 175 27.42 5.84 -28.87
CA SER A 175 27.75 6.10 -27.48
C SER A 175 28.25 7.54 -27.37
N SER A 176 27.40 8.45 -26.94
CA SER A 176 27.81 9.77 -26.51
C SER A 176 27.72 9.88 -25.00
N SER A 177 28.88 9.83 -24.36
CA SER A 177 29.09 10.32 -23.01
C SER A 177 28.72 11.81 -22.95
N VAL A 178 27.49 12.10 -22.54
CA VAL A 178 27.12 13.49 -22.24
C VAL A 178 27.60 13.77 -20.82
N SER A 179 28.78 14.35 -20.73
CA SER A 179 29.25 15.06 -19.55
C SER A 179 28.33 16.26 -19.36
N ALA A 180 27.44 16.19 -18.37
CA ALA A 180 26.68 17.35 -17.93
C ALA A 180 27.68 18.36 -17.37
N LYS A 181 27.87 19.49 -18.06
CA LYS A 181 28.57 20.63 -17.51
C LYS A 181 27.76 21.11 -16.29
N SER A 182 28.28 20.86 -15.08
CA SER A 182 27.81 21.53 -13.88
C SER A 182 28.08 23.02 -14.06
N SER A 183 27.04 23.85 -13.92
CA SER A 183 27.27 25.29 -13.81
C SER A 183 28.03 25.52 -12.51
N ASP A 184 29.31 25.95 -12.60
CA ASP A 184 30.20 26.26 -11.49
C ASP A 184 29.73 27.53 -10.75
N LYS A 185 28.56 27.46 -10.11
CA LYS A 185 28.11 28.51 -9.20
C LYS A 185 28.67 28.22 -7.81
N GLU A 186 29.18 29.26 -7.14
CA GLU A 186 29.60 29.12 -5.75
C GLU A 186 28.42 28.71 -4.86
N PRO A 187 28.65 27.84 -3.87
CA PRO A 187 27.60 27.44 -2.95
C PRO A 187 27.13 28.65 -2.12
N VAL A 188 25.81 28.79 -1.97
CA VAL A 188 25.21 29.81 -1.09
C VAL A 188 25.52 29.55 0.37
N MET A 189 25.75 28.28 0.70
CA MET A 189 26.10 27.84 2.05
C MET A 189 26.94 26.56 1.98
N GLU A 190 27.93 26.51 2.86
CA GLU A 190 28.73 25.31 3.12
C GLU A 190 28.76 25.05 4.62
N ARG A 191 28.58 23.78 5.03
CA ARG A 191 28.66 23.37 6.44
C ARG A 191 28.96 21.87 6.54
N ILE A 192 29.13 21.37 7.76
CA ILE A 192 29.19 19.93 8.03
C ILE A 192 27.87 19.51 8.65
N ASP A 193 27.18 18.58 7.98
CA ASP A 193 25.99 17.96 8.49
C ASP A 193 26.33 16.61 9.11
N ARG A 194 26.10 16.48 10.42
CA ARG A 194 26.45 15.28 11.17
C ARG A 194 25.68 14.05 10.67
N HIS A 195 24.44 14.26 10.26
CA HIS A 195 23.54 13.27 9.68
C HIS A 195 22.80 13.90 8.50
N VAL A 196 22.42 13.11 7.52
CA VAL A 196 21.44 13.51 6.51
C VAL A 196 20.10 12.93 6.93
N ASP A 197 19.31 13.70 7.68
CA ASP A 197 17.95 13.38 8.13
C ASP A 197 17.19 14.71 8.20
N PHE A 198 16.73 15.18 7.03
CA PHE A 198 16.12 16.49 6.86
C PHE A 198 14.70 16.41 6.35
N SER A 199 13.87 17.30 6.87
CA SER A 199 12.53 17.59 6.37
C SER A 199 12.32 19.11 6.46
N TRP A 200 12.24 19.78 5.32
CA TRP A 200 12.10 21.23 5.24
C TRP A 200 10.72 21.61 4.69
N TRP A 201 9.97 22.36 5.48
CA TRP A 201 8.70 22.97 5.07
C TRP A 201 8.87 24.32 4.38
N GLY A 202 10.09 24.72 4.12
CA GLY A 202 10.53 25.92 3.45
C GLY A 202 11.94 25.77 2.95
N THR A 203 12.62 26.89 2.68
CA THR A 203 14.02 26.85 2.25
C THR A 203 14.95 26.62 3.44
N PRO A 204 15.99 25.76 3.31
CA PRO A 204 16.97 25.53 4.38
C PRO A 204 17.72 26.78 4.84
N LYS A 205 17.79 27.81 3.99
CA LYS A 205 18.44 29.09 4.26
C LYS A 205 17.80 30.20 3.40
N GLU A 206 17.69 31.39 3.99
CA GLU A 206 17.31 32.61 3.26
C GLU A 206 18.27 32.85 2.06
N GLY A 207 17.69 33.19 0.92
CA GLY A 207 18.42 33.41 -0.34
C GLY A 207 18.65 32.17 -1.19
N LEU A 208 18.38 30.95 -0.68
CA LEU A 208 18.53 29.72 -1.44
C LEU A 208 17.41 29.56 -2.50
N GLY A 209 16.20 30.07 -2.22
CA GLY A 209 15.03 29.91 -3.09
C GLY A 209 14.31 28.59 -2.88
N GLU A 210 13.22 28.37 -3.61
CA GLU A 210 12.42 27.15 -3.53
C GLU A 210 13.06 25.99 -4.30
N ASP A 211 13.77 26.31 -5.39
CA ASP A 211 14.53 25.36 -6.19
C ASP A 211 16.00 25.39 -5.78
N TYR A 212 16.50 24.29 -5.23
CA TYR A 212 17.87 24.19 -4.76
C TYR A 212 18.45 22.79 -4.90
N ARG A 213 19.75 22.74 -4.94
CA ARG A 213 20.53 21.50 -4.93
C ARG A 213 21.39 21.45 -3.68
N VAL A 214 21.51 20.27 -3.08
CA VAL A 214 22.43 20.03 -1.98
C VAL A 214 23.34 18.86 -2.34
N GLU A 215 24.63 19.03 -2.14
CA GLU A 215 25.61 17.97 -2.26
C GLU A 215 26.21 17.68 -0.90
N TRP A 216 26.18 16.41 -0.48
CA TRP A 216 26.90 15.91 0.69
C TRP A 216 28.03 15.01 0.23
N GLU A 217 29.23 15.20 0.81
CA GLU A 217 30.42 14.44 0.46
C GLU A 217 31.21 14.07 1.70
N GLY A 218 31.72 12.84 1.75
CA GLY A 218 32.52 12.34 2.84
C GLY A 218 32.80 10.85 2.74
N TYR A 219 33.04 10.21 3.87
CA TYR A 219 33.53 8.84 3.93
C TYR A 219 32.84 8.02 5.00
N VAL A 220 32.72 6.72 4.72
CA VAL A 220 32.29 5.69 5.67
C VAL A 220 33.51 4.78 5.94
N PRO A 221 33.98 4.67 7.18
CA PRO A 221 34.99 3.68 7.53
C PRO A 221 34.39 2.29 7.58
N VAL A 222 35.05 1.32 6.95
CA VAL A 222 34.61 -0.09 6.96
C VAL A 222 35.27 -0.81 8.13
N GLU A 223 34.47 -1.19 9.13
CA GLU A 223 34.97 -1.78 10.39
C GLU A 223 35.16 -3.30 10.31
N ARG A 224 34.50 -3.95 9.36
CA ARG A 224 34.56 -5.42 9.16
C ARG A 224 34.36 -5.80 7.70
N ASN A 225 34.73 -7.04 7.34
CA ASN A 225 34.44 -7.62 6.03
C ASN A 225 32.96 -8.00 5.97
N ASP A 226 32.13 -7.16 5.35
CA ASP A 226 30.68 -7.37 5.20
C ASP A 226 30.17 -6.39 4.13
N SER A 227 29.04 -6.68 3.51
CA SER A 227 28.38 -5.74 2.62
C SER A 227 27.68 -4.65 3.45
N LEU A 228 27.90 -3.38 3.06
CA LEU A 228 27.15 -2.25 3.59
C LEU A 228 25.94 -2.00 2.71
N LEU A 229 24.78 -1.86 3.35
CA LEU A 229 23.53 -1.47 2.71
C LEU A 229 23.33 0.03 2.94
N PHE A 230 23.40 0.82 1.88
CA PHE A 230 23.08 2.25 1.92
C PHE A 230 21.60 2.45 1.61
N PHE A 231 20.93 3.29 2.38
CA PHE A 231 19.51 3.64 2.26
C PHE A 231 19.38 5.12 1.97
N VAL A 232 18.56 5.46 0.96
CA VAL A 232 18.15 6.84 0.70
C VAL A 232 16.62 6.89 0.69
N ASP A 233 16.05 7.76 1.51
CA ASP A 233 14.64 8.13 1.49
C ASP A 233 14.56 9.61 1.14
N ALA A 234 13.81 9.97 0.12
CA ALA A 234 13.71 11.34 -0.33
C ALA A 234 12.32 11.69 -0.88
N GLN A 235 11.89 12.92 -0.63
CA GLN A 235 10.85 13.62 -1.38
C GLN A 235 11.57 14.61 -2.29
N GLY A 236 11.68 14.27 -3.60
CA GLY A 236 12.47 15.00 -4.58
C GLY A 236 13.53 14.13 -5.26
N GLY A 237 14.26 14.71 -6.21
CA GLY A 237 15.27 13.98 -6.98
C GLY A 237 16.56 13.77 -6.18
N TYR A 238 17.24 12.64 -6.39
CA TYR A 238 18.56 12.41 -5.80
C TYR A 238 19.44 11.46 -6.62
N ARG A 239 20.76 11.52 -6.33
CA ARG A 239 21.75 10.57 -6.82
C ARG A 239 22.71 10.21 -5.71
N LEU A 240 23.10 8.93 -5.66
CA LEU A 240 24.12 8.44 -4.70
C LEU A 240 25.27 7.79 -5.45
N TRP A 241 26.48 8.25 -5.16
CA TRP A 241 27.74 7.64 -5.62
C TRP A 241 28.49 7.05 -4.44
N ILE A 242 29.07 5.88 -4.65
CA ILE A 242 30.01 5.24 -3.73
C ILE A 242 31.29 4.95 -4.51
N ASP A 243 32.43 5.42 -4.02
CA ASP A 243 33.74 5.33 -4.69
C ASP A 243 33.70 5.80 -6.16
N GLY A 244 32.98 6.89 -6.40
CA GLY A 244 32.82 7.49 -7.73
C GLY A 244 31.85 6.76 -8.67
N LYS A 245 31.36 5.57 -8.30
CA LYS A 245 30.36 4.83 -9.07
C LYS A 245 28.95 5.32 -8.71
N LEU A 246 28.16 5.68 -9.71
CA LEU A 246 26.73 5.98 -9.54
C LEU A 246 25.98 4.69 -9.15
N CYS A 247 25.49 4.64 -7.91
CA CYS A 247 24.80 3.48 -7.35
C CYS A 247 23.29 3.61 -7.35
N LEU A 248 22.77 4.83 -7.08
CA LEU A 248 21.35 5.12 -7.15
C LEU A 248 21.14 6.40 -7.98
N ASP A 249 20.20 6.36 -8.91
CA ASP A 249 19.72 7.53 -9.64
C ASP A 249 18.18 7.58 -9.58
N ALA A 250 17.69 8.54 -8.85
CA ALA A 250 16.28 8.92 -8.76
C ALA A 250 16.12 10.42 -9.06
N SER A 251 17.03 10.99 -9.85
CA SER A 251 17.05 12.44 -10.15
C SER A 251 15.79 12.94 -10.85
N ALA A 252 15.03 12.05 -11.46
CA ALA A 252 13.74 12.36 -12.08
C ALA A 252 12.55 12.22 -11.11
N SER A 253 12.75 11.66 -9.91
CA SER A 253 11.67 11.48 -8.93
C SER A 253 11.20 12.82 -8.37
N GLN A 254 9.89 12.91 -8.15
CA GLN A 254 9.23 14.07 -7.55
C GLN A 254 8.38 13.65 -6.34
N SER A 255 8.03 12.37 -6.28
CA SER A 255 7.34 11.74 -5.15
C SER A 255 8.33 11.22 -4.12
N PHE A 256 7.80 10.71 -3.03
CA PHE A 256 8.60 10.00 -2.04
C PHE A 256 9.18 8.73 -2.66
N ASP A 257 10.51 8.64 -2.66
CA ASP A 257 11.28 7.52 -3.18
C ASP A 257 12.14 6.93 -2.06
N CYS A 258 12.24 5.62 -2.02
CA CYS A 258 12.94 4.89 -0.99
C CYS A 258 13.73 3.75 -1.63
N ARG A 259 15.05 3.93 -1.75
CA ARG A 259 15.94 2.94 -2.38
C ARG A 259 17.07 2.51 -1.49
N GLN A 260 17.62 1.36 -1.82
CA GLN A 260 18.81 0.81 -1.17
C GLN A 260 19.75 0.21 -2.19
N VAL A 261 21.04 0.18 -1.83
CA VAL A 261 22.09 -0.46 -2.60
C VAL A 261 23.09 -1.13 -1.66
N ALA A 262 23.51 -2.34 -2.03
CA ALA A 262 24.57 -3.06 -1.33
C ALA A 262 25.93 -2.77 -1.96
N VAL A 263 26.93 -2.53 -1.13
CA VAL A 263 28.32 -2.31 -1.54
C VAL A 263 29.20 -3.19 -0.66
N ASP A 264 30.07 -3.98 -1.28
CA ASP A 264 30.98 -4.86 -0.55
C ASP A 264 32.06 -4.03 0.17
N GLY A 265 32.18 -4.26 1.47
CA GLY A 265 33.13 -3.57 2.34
C GLY A 265 34.26 -4.48 2.78
N GLN A 266 35.50 -4.00 2.64
CA GLN A 266 36.68 -4.65 3.20
C GLN A 266 37.11 -3.93 4.46
N LYS A 267 37.38 -4.66 5.55
CA LYS A 267 37.80 -4.09 6.81
C LYS A 267 39.03 -3.18 6.62
N GLY A 268 38.95 -1.98 7.14
CA GLY A 268 39.99 -0.95 7.05
C GLY A 268 39.90 -0.05 5.81
N ALA A 269 39.01 -0.35 4.86
CA ALA A 269 38.71 0.55 3.75
C ALA A 269 37.94 1.79 4.23
N ARG A 270 37.93 2.83 3.41
CA ARG A 270 37.11 4.03 3.57
C ARG A 270 36.33 4.19 2.26
N LEU A 271 35.02 4.00 2.29
CA LEU A 271 34.18 4.22 1.12
C LEU A 271 33.90 5.73 0.97
N HIS A 272 34.22 6.29 -0.18
CA HIS A 272 33.85 7.65 -0.52
C HIS A 272 32.36 7.72 -0.88
N VAL A 273 31.62 8.57 -0.19
CA VAL A 273 30.15 8.73 -0.36
C VAL A 273 29.87 10.13 -0.84
N LYS A 274 29.16 10.25 -1.97
CA LYS A 274 28.60 11.50 -2.46
C LYS A 274 27.11 11.34 -2.68
N LEU A 275 26.31 12.20 -2.04
CA LEU A 275 24.86 12.29 -2.24
C LEU A 275 24.52 13.66 -2.82
N GLU A 276 23.78 13.68 -3.91
CA GLU A 276 23.16 14.88 -4.48
C GLU A 276 21.65 14.81 -4.25
N TYR A 277 21.07 15.91 -3.81
CA TYR A 277 19.63 16.09 -3.65
C TYR A 277 19.16 17.29 -4.47
N LEU A 278 18.07 17.11 -5.18
CA LEU A 278 17.48 18.11 -6.06
C LEU A 278 16.06 18.43 -5.57
N ASN A 279 15.93 19.53 -4.83
CA ASN A 279 14.60 20.05 -4.51
C ASN A 279 14.12 20.95 -5.63
N GLN A 280 12.97 20.61 -6.19
CA GLN A 280 12.28 21.44 -7.17
C GLN A 280 10.85 21.66 -6.68
N ARG A 281 10.74 22.51 -5.63
CA ARG A 281 9.48 22.93 -5.01
C ARG A 281 8.69 21.83 -4.30
N SER A 282 9.34 20.74 -3.89
CA SER A 282 8.70 19.75 -3.03
C SER A 282 8.48 20.34 -1.63
N LEU A 283 7.28 20.18 -1.08
CA LEU A 283 6.94 20.55 0.29
C LEU A 283 6.17 19.41 0.96
N PRO A 284 6.69 18.84 2.03
CA PRO A 284 8.04 19.07 2.57
C PRO A 284 9.13 18.54 1.64
N ALA A 285 10.25 19.23 1.56
CA ALA A 285 11.46 18.69 0.96
C ALA A 285 12.12 17.74 1.95
N GLU A 286 12.26 16.47 1.60
CA GLU A 286 12.81 15.46 2.51
C GLU A 286 13.96 14.70 1.88
N ILE A 287 15.03 14.49 2.67
CA ILE A 287 16.15 13.63 2.29
C ILE A 287 16.77 12.99 3.52
N ARG A 288 17.00 11.70 3.45
CA ARG A 288 17.65 10.90 4.48
C ARG A 288 18.66 9.97 3.85
N LEU A 289 19.83 9.86 4.47
CA LEU A 289 20.87 8.90 4.10
C LEU A 289 21.31 8.14 5.36
N GLY A 290 21.34 6.83 5.25
CA GLY A 290 21.87 5.95 6.28
C GLY A 290 22.55 4.73 5.67
N TYR A 291 23.24 3.97 6.50
CA TYR A 291 23.76 2.67 6.12
C TYR A 291 23.76 1.71 7.31
N ASP A 292 23.81 0.43 6.98
CA ASP A 292 24.02 -0.64 7.94
C ASP A 292 24.80 -1.79 7.29
N TYR A 293 25.43 -2.62 8.11
CA TYR A 293 25.99 -3.87 7.65
C TYR A 293 24.90 -4.92 7.44
N LYS A 294 24.97 -5.64 6.33
CA LYS A 294 24.00 -6.71 6.03
C LYS A 294 23.91 -7.74 7.15
N GLY A 295 25.05 -8.07 7.77
CA GLY A 295 25.13 -9.00 8.90
C GLY A 295 24.60 -8.47 10.24
N ASN A 296 24.12 -7.20 10.31
CA ASN A 296 23.49 -6.67 11.52
C ASN A 296 22.00 -7.07 11.66
N LEU A 297 21.38 -7.60 10.61
CA LEU A 297 20.04 -8.18 10.71
C LEU A 297 20.13 -9.53 11.42
N ASP A 298 19.78 -9.55 12.70
CA ASP A 298 19.75 -10.77 13.50
C ASP A 298 18.32 -11.22 13.74
N PHE A 299 17.94 -12.31 13.11
CA PHE A 299 16.65 -12.97 13.27
C PHE A 299 16.75 -14.28 14.06
N SER A 300 17.90 -14.57 14.68
CA SER A 300 18.22 -15.86 15.29
C SER A 300 17.15 -16.31 16.29
N GLU A 301 16.66 -15.43 17.15
CA GLU A 301 15.62 -15.75 18.12
C GLU A 301 14.28 -16.03 17.46
N ALA A 302 13.86 -15.20 16.49
CA ALA A 302 12.62 -15.43 15.73
C ALA A 302 12.66 -16.77 14.99
N LEU A 303 13.78 -17.09 14.34
CA LEU A 303 13.97 -18.36 13.62
C LEU A 303 14.05 -19.57 14.57
N ARG A 304 14.64 -19.39 15.77
CA ARG A 304 14.68 -20.43 16.80
C ARG A 304 13.27 -20.79 17.26
N LEU A 305 12.44 -19.79 17.55
CA LEU A 305 11.05 -19.99 17.96
C LEU A 305 10.23 -20.61 16.81
N ALA A 306 10.39 -20.11 15.61
CA ALA A 306 9.69 -20.60 14.43
C ALA A 306 9.94 -22.11 14.15
N ARG A 307 11.19 -22.60 14.34
CA ARG A 307 11.51 -24.04 14.17
C ARG A 307 10.83 -24.94 15.18
N GLN A 308 10.47 -24.43 16.36
CA GLN A 308 9.88 -25.20 17.47
C GLN A 308 8.36 -25.14 17.47
N ALA A 309 7.76 -24.21 16.74
CA ALA A 309 6.33 -23.96 16.72
C ALA A 309 5.60 -24.89 15.72
N ASP A 310 4.36 -25.25 16.05
CA ASP A 310 3.45 -25.93 15.12
C ASP A 310 3.02 -24.99 13.98
N VAL A 311 2.90 -23.69 14.30
CA VAL A 311 2.51 -22.62 13.39
C VAL A 311 3.23 -21.33 13.75
N VAL A 312 3.59 -20.57 12.71
CA VAL A 312 4.17 -19.23 12.84
C VAL A 312 3.18 -18.19 12.32
N ILE A 313 2.94 -17.16 13.12
CA ILE A 313 2.12 -16.01 12.74
C ILE A 313 3.03 -14.79 12.67
N PHE A 314 3.36 -14.38 11.45
CA PHE A 314 4.10 -13.14 11.24
C PHE A 314 3.13 -11.96 11.24
N CYS A 315 3.36 -10.99 12.12
CA CYS A 315 2.57 -9.78 12.28
C CYS A 315 3.38 -8.57 11.79
N GLY A 316 3.13 -8.16 10.58
CA GLY A 316 3.88 -7.08 9.93
C GLY A 316 3.00 -6.11 9.17
N GLY A 317 3.62 -5.39 8.25
CA GLY A 317 3.00 -4.30 7.50
C GLY A 317 3.48 -2.95 7.98
N LEU A 318 2.59 -1.99 7.96
CA LEU A 318 2.84 -0.59 8.29
C LEU A 318 2.27 -0.26 9.68
N ASP A 319 2.58 0.92 10.15
CA ASP A 319 2.01 1.48 11.38
C ASP A 319 1.74 2.98 11.23
N GLY A 320 1.11 3.61 12.22
CA GLY A 320 0.75 5.02 12.19
C GLY A 320 1.93 6.01 12.15
N SER A 321 3.19 5.55 12.24
CA SER A 321 4.37 6.38 12.03
C SER A 321 4.83 6.41 10.56
N ILE A 322 4.42 5.40 9.79
CA ILE A 322 4.80 5.21 8.39
C ILE A 322 3.64 5.59 7.47
N GLU A 323 2.43 5.13 7.78
CA GLU A 323 1.24 5.40 6.99
C GLU A 323 0.36 6.41 7.71
N LEU A 324 0.41 7.67 7.25
CA LEU A 324 -0.27 8.80 7.86
C LEU A 324 -0.68 9.83 6.80
N GLU A 325 -1.63 10.70 7.20
CA GLU A 325 -2.07 11.82 6.37
C GLU A 325 -0.93 12.78 6.02
N GLY A 326 -0.93 13.26 4.78
CA GLY A 326 0.01 14.27 4.30
C GLY A 326 1.43 13.76 4.05
N ARG A 327 1.63 12.44 4.02
CA ARG A 327 2.90 11.82 3.72
C ARG A 327 2.74 10.57 2.88
N ASP A 328 3.46 10.51 1.78
CA ASP A 328 3.53 9.31 0.96
C ASP A 328 4.36 8.23 1.64
N ARG A 329 4.06 6.99 1.31
CA ARG A 329 4.80 5.82 1.77
C ARG A 329 5.18 4.93 0.59
N PRO A 330 6.26 4.15 0.68
CA PRO A 330 6.61 3.19 -0.37
C PRO A 330 5.55 2.08 -0.47
N PHE A 331 5.51 1.42 -1.63
CA PHE A 331 4.70 0.22 -1.84
C PHE A 331 5.29 -0.99 -1.11
N GLU A 332 6.59 -1.00 -0.88
CA GLU A 332 7.34 -2.02 -0.15
C GLU A 332 6.98 -2.05 1.33
N LEU A 333 7.14 -3.23 1.93
CA LEU A 333 7.12 -3.37 3.39
C LEU A 333 8.32 -2.63 4.03
N PRO A 334 8.23 -2.24 5.31
CA PRO A 334 9.37 -1.74 6.05
C PRO A 334 10.56 -2.69 5.95
N TYR A 335 11.76 -2.09 5.87
CA TYR A 335 13.01 -2.81 5.67
C TYR A 335 13.18 -3.99 6.63
N GLY A 336 13.52 -5.14 6.05
CA GLY A 336 13.80 -6.38 6.75
C GLY A 336 12.58 -7.29 6.96
N GLN A 337 11.35 -6.80 6.81
CA GLN A 337 10.17 -7.65 6.94
C GLN A 337 10.11 -8.73 5.84
N ASP A 338 10.34 -8.36 4.57
CA ASP A 338 10.38 -9.32 3.46
C ASP A 338 11.47 -10.39 3.66
N ILE A 339 12.64 -9.97 4.18
CA ILE A 339 13.76 -10.88 4.47
C ILE A 339 13.36 -11.87 5.56
N LEU A 340 12.77 -11.36 6.65
CA LEU A 340 12.33 -12.18 7.78
C LEU A 340 11.23 -13.16 7.37
N ILE A 341 10.20 -12.73 6.63
CA ILE A 341 9.14 -13.59 6.11
C ILE A 341 9.73 -14.76 5.31
N ASN A 342 10.67 -14.47 4.40
CA ASN A 342 11.31 -15.50 3.59
C ASN A 342 12.10 -16.52 4.43
N GLN A 343 12.84 -16.04 5.43
CA GLN A 343 13.60 -16.94 6.32
C GLN A 343 12.68 -17.73 7.26
N LEU A 344 11.57 -17.16 7.71
CA LEU A 344 10.55 -17.89 8.47
C LEU A 344 9.91 -19.00 7.63
N ALA A 345 9.59 -18.73 6.37
CA ALA A 345 9.05 -19.73 5.44
C ALA A 345 10.03 -20.89 5.16
N GLU A 346 11.35 -20.66 5.23
CA GLU A 346 12.37 -21.70 5.10
C GLU A 346 12.41 -22.67 6.29
N VAL A 347 12.06 -22.19 7.47
CA VAL A 347 12.19 -22.98 8.70
C VAL A 347 10.87 -23.53 9.22
N ASN A 348 9.73 -22.97 8.78
CA ASN A 348 8.41 -23.47 9.14
C ASN A 348 7.41 -23.25 7.98
N PRO A 349 6.91 -24.33 7.35
CA PRO A 349 5.98 -24.25 6.23
C PRO A 349 4.58 -23.76 6.62
N ASN A 350 4.22 -23.82 7.91
CA ASN A 350 2.93 -23.36 8.41
C ASN A 350 3.01 -21.87 8.81
N LEU A 351 3.42 -21.03 7.86
CA LEU A 351 3.55 -19.59 8.05
C LEU A 351 2.29 -18.87 7.60
N ILE A 352 1.72 -18.10 8.52
CA ILE A 352 0.61 -17.18 8.33
C ILE A 352 1.17 -15.78 8.39
N VAL A 353 0.89 -14.94 7.40
CA VAL A 353 1.25 -13.52 7.41
C VAL A 353 0.00 -12.68 7.66
N SER A 354 0.01 -11.91 8.74
CA SER A 354 -1.00 -10.88 9.01
C SER A 354 -0.42 -9.49 8.71
N LEU A 355 -1.14 -8.74 7.87
CA LEU A 355 -0.69 -7.42 7.38
C LEU A 355 -1.57 -6.31 7.93
N HIS A 356 -0.93 -5.31 8.53
CA HIS A 356 -1.54 -4.02 8.85
C HIS A 356 -1.12 -2.99 7.80
N ALA A 357 -2.07 -2.51 7.02
CA ALA A 357 -1.86 -1.44 6.04
C ALA A 357 -3.22 -0.87 5.60
N GLY A 358 -3.30 0.41 5.29
CA GLY A 358 -4.51 1.06 4.79
C GLY A 358 -4.78 0.79 3.31
N GLY A 359 -3.82 0.21 2.59
CA GLY A 359 -3.89 -0.11 1.16
C GLY A 359 -3.01 -1.30 0.80
N GLY A 360 -2.75 -1.48 -0.49
CA GLY A 360 -1.88 -2.53 -0.99
C GLY A 360 -0.43 -2.34 -0.53
N VAL A 361 0.27 -3.47 -0.38
CA VAL A 361 1.71 -3.54 -0.18
C VAL A 361 2.30 -4.59 -1.10
N ARG A 362 3.59 -4.47 -1.41
CA ARG A 362 4.30 -5.44 -2.24
C ARG A 362 4.42 -6.78 -1.51
N MET A 363 3.81 -7.82 -2.09
CA MET A 363 3.84 -9.19 -1.55
C MET A 363 4.63 -10.15 -2.45
N SER A 364 4.91 -9.76 -3.70
CA SER A 364 5.55 -10.61 -4.70
C SER A 364 6.89 -11.25 -4.26
N PRO A 365 7.69 -10.67 -3.33
CA PRO A 365 8.93 -11.33 -2.90
C PRO A 365 8.73 -12.59 -2.04
N TRP A 366 7.54 -12.80 -1.44
CA TRP A 366 7.33 -13.85 -0.45
C TRP A 366 5.97 -14.56 -0.54
N ILE A 367 5.00 -14.05 -1.31
CA ILE A 367 3.62 -14.56 -1.33
C ILE A 367 3.53 -16.06 -1.68
N ASP A 368 4.40 -16.56 -2.57
CA ASP A 368 4.41 -17.97 -2.99
C ASP A 368 5.02 -18.90 -1.94
N ARG A 369 5.64 -18.36 -0.89
CA ARG A 369 6.33 -19.11 0.15
C ARG A 369 5.55 -19.26 1.46
N VAL A 370 4.41 -18.60 1.57
CA VAL A 370 3.58 -18.58 2.78
C VAL A 370 2.24 -19.25 2.51
N LYS A 371 1.69 -19.98 3.49
CA LYS A 371 0.44 -20.73 3.32
C LYS A 371 -0.81 -19.89 3.50
N ALA A 372 -0.77 -18.87 4.37
CA ALA A 372 -1.94 -18.02 4.57
C ALA A 372 -1.55 -16.56 4.70
N VAL A 373 -2.43 -15.69 4.20
CA VAL A 373 -2.29 -14.23 4.30
C VAL A 373 -3.62 -13.62 4.68
N VAL A 374 -3.60 -12.81 5.75
CA VAL A 374 -4.76 -12.04 6.22
C VAL A 374 -4.41 -10.56 6.19
N HIS A 375 -5.18 -9.79 5.46
CA HIS A 375 -5.07 -8.33 5.45
C HIS A 375 -6.01 -7.76 6.50
N LEU A 376 -5.45 -7.19 7.55
CA LEU A 376 -6.20 -6.69 8.71
C LEU A 376 -6.70 -5.26 8.52
N LEU A 377 -6.21 -4.54 7.50
CA LEU A 377 -6.31 -3.09 7.43
C LEU A 377 -5.74 -2.46 8.72
N TYR A 378 -6.45 -1.50 9.30
CA TYR A 378 -6.24 -1.03 10.67
C TYR A 378 -7.45 -1.42 11.50
N PRO A 379 -7.39 -2.52 12.25
CA PRO A 379 -8.56 -3.21 12.75
C PRO A 379 -9.17 -2.59 14.02
N GLY A 380 -8.65 -1.44 14.48
CA GLY A 380 -9.17 -0.76 15.66
C GLY A 380 -8.82 -1.47 16.98
N GLN A 381 -9.46 -1.00 18.05
CA GLN A 381 -9.11 -1.41 19.43
C GLN A 381 -9.36 -2.90 19.74
N ALA A 382 -10.26 -3.56 19.04
CA ALA A 382 -10.60 -4.96 19.24
C ALA A 382 -9.96 -5.90 18.21
N GLY A 383 -9.04 -5.40 17.38
CA GLY A 383 -8.46 -6.11 16.25
C GLY A 383 -7.77 -7.41 16.61
N GLY A 384 -6.95 -7.43 17.65
CA GLY A 384 -6.24 -8.63 18.07
C GLY A 384 -7.16 -9.75 18.52
N ARG A 385 -8.25 -9.42 19.24
CA ARG A 385 -9.28 -10.38 19.61
C ARG A 385 -9.98 -10.96 18.37
N ALA A 386 -10.45 -10.09 17.48
CA ALA A 386 -11.18 -10.53 16.29
C ALA A 386 -10.31 -11.40 15.37
N PHE A 387 -9.01 -11.06 15.26
CA PHE A 387 -8.06 -11.85 14.47
C PHE A 387 -7.81 -13.23 15.11
N ALA A 388 -7.61 -13.31 16.41
CA ALA A 388 -7.42 -14.58 17.11
C ALA A 388 -8.65 -15.51 16.96
N GLU A 389 -9.86 -14.95 17.08
CA GLU A 389 -11.11 -15.68 16.86
C GLU A 389 -11.28 -16.11 15.38
N MET A 390 -10.73 -15.34 14.44
CA MET A 390 -10.65 -15.76 13.04
C MET A 390 -9.67 -16.93 12.89
N LEU A 391 -8.49 -16.87 13.50
CA LEU A 391 -7.53 -17.97 13.44
C LEU A 391 -8.11 -19.29 13.99
N SER A 392 -8.94 -19.24 15.03
CA SER A 392 -9.59 -20.44 15.62
C SER A 392 -10.83 -20.91 14.87
N GLY A 393 -11.37 -20.10 13.95
CA GLY A 393 -12.59 -20.39 13.21
C GLY A 393 -13.89 -19.99 13.91
N LYS A 394 -13.81 -19.33 15.08
CA LYS A 394 -15.00 -18.71 15.73
C LYS A 394 -15.56 -17.57 14.87
N VAL A 395 -14.69 -16.89 14.13
CA VAL A 395 -15.03 -15.89 13.12
C VAL A 395 -14.69 -16.44 11.75
N VAL A 396 -15.67 -16.54 10.86
CA VAL A 396 -15.50 -16.97 9.49
C VAL A 396 -15.28 -15.73 8.61
N PRO A 397 -14.12 -15.60 7.92
CA PRO A 397 -13.84 -14.43 7.10
C PRO A 397 -14.84 -14.28 5.96
N SER A 398 -15.22 -13.04 5.68
CA SER A 398 -16.22 -12.70 4.67
C SER A 398 -16.00 -11.32 4.06
N ALA A 399 -14.98 -10.60 4.50
CA ALA A 399 -14.62 -9.30 3.98
C ALA A 399 -14.02 -9.39 2.58
N LYS A 400 -14.14 -8.31 1.81
CA LYS A 400 -13.62 -8.20 0.45
C LYS A 400 -12.72 -6.97 0.34
N LEU A 401 -11.69 -7.07 -0.51
CA LEU A 401 -10.78 -5.96 -0.79
C LEU A 401 -11.54 -4.75 -1.38
N PRO A 402 -11.46 -3.58 -0.75
CA PRO A 402 -12.04 -2.34 -1.30
C PRO A 402 -11.13 -1.65 -2.32
N PHE A 403 -10.02 -2.28 -2.68
CA PHE A 403 -9.03 -1.83 -3.66
C PHE A 403 -8.42 -3.04 -4.39
N THR A 404 -7.65 -2.78 -5.42
CA THR A 404 -6.83 -3.77 -6.13
C THR A 404 -5.44 -3.79 -5.53
N ILE A 405 -4.80 -4.97 -5.41
CA ILE A 405 -3.40 -5.08 -4.99
C ILE A 405 -2.57 -5.50 -6.19
N GLU A 406 -1.61 -4.69 -6.56
CA GLU A 406 -0.69 -4.88 -7.66
C GLU A 406 0.38 -5.95 -7.35
N LYS A 407 0.97 -6.53 -8.39
CA LYS A 407 2.21 -7.31 -8.28
C LYS A 407 3.43 -6.39 -8.15
N ARG A 408 3.40 -5.25 -8.83
CA ARG A 408 4.45 -4.22 -8.87
C ARG A 408 3.81 -2.84 -8.90
N TRP A 409 4.50 -1.84 -8.37
CA TRP A 409 4.02 -0.45 -8.40
C TRP A 409 3.71 0.05 -9.83
N GLU A 410 4.55 -0.37 -10.82
CA GLU A 410 4.39 0.03 -12.23
C GLU A 410 3.09 -0.48 -12.87
N ASP A 411 2.46 -1.49 -12.27
CA ASP A 411 1.18 -2.02 -12.72
C ASP A 411 0.00 -1.11 -12.33
N SER A 412 0.19 -0.24 -11.34
CA SER A 412 -0.85 0.70 -10.88
C SER A 412 -1.27 1.68 -11.98
N PRO A 413 -2.56 1.94 -12.16
CA PRO A 413 -3.04 2.99 -13.06
C PRO A 413 -2.51 4.38 -12.74
N ALA A 414 -2.23 4.67 -11.47
CA ALA A 414 -1.72 5.95 -11.00
C ALA A 414 -0.19 6.11 -11.19
N CYS A 415 0.53 5.02 -11.48
CA CYS A 415 1.98 5.08 -11.67
C CYS A 415 2.34 6.01 -12.84
N GLY A 416 3.17 7.01 -12.55
CA GLY A 416 3.59 8.04 -13.50
C GLY A 416 2.60 9.20 -13.70
N ASN A 417 1.45 9.18 -13.01
CA ASN A 417 0.44 10.25 -13.07
C ASN A 417 0.31 11.01 -11.74
N TYR A 418 0.94 10.50 -10.68
CA TYR A 418 0.78 11.06 -9.34
C TYR A 418 1.58 12.34 -9.13
N ASP A 419 2.69 12.49 -9.82
CA ASP A 419 3.65 13.56 -9.57
C ASP A 419 3.29 14.85 -10.31
N GLU A 420 3.51 15.98 -9.64
CA GLU A 420 3.40 17.32 -10.24
C GLU A 420 4.48 17.51 -11.32
N THR A 421 4.10 18.03 -12.49
CA THR A 421 5.10 18.36 -13.51
C THR A 421 5.91 19.58 -13.10
N ARG A 422 7.24 19.45 -13.13
CA ARG A 422 8.20 20.46 -12.64
C ARG A 422 8.05 21.84 -13.28
N LYS A 423 7.77 21.89 -14.60
CA LYS A 423 7.69 23.15 -15.34
C LYS A 423 6.39 23.90 -15.15
N GLU A 424 5.29 23.16 -15.02
CA GLU A 424 3.95 23.73 -15.12
C GLU A 424 3.21 23.80 -13.78
N ARG A 425 3.75 23.15 -12.73
CA ARG A 425 3.09 22.99 -11.42
C ARG A 425 1.68 22.39 -11.58
N LYS A 426 1.59 21.35 -12.42
CA LYS A 426 0.34 20.68 -12.73
C LYS A 426 0.45 19.19 -12.45
N VAL A 427 -0.60 18.64 -11.92
CA VAL A 427 -0.82 17.20 -11.82
C VAL A 427 -1.76 16.79 -12.93
N TYR A 428 -1.37 15.79 -13.71
CA TYR A 428 -2.16 15.28 -14.84
C TYR A 428 -2.77 13.94 -14.47
N TYR A 429 -4.09 13.88 -14.39
CA TYR A 429 -4.86 12.65 -14.19
C TYR A 429 -5.01 11.92 -15.54
N ASN A 430 -3.88 11.45 -16.11
CA ASN A 430 -3.86 10.80 -17.42
C ASN A 430 -4.68 9.50 -17.46
N GLU A 431 -4.86 8.85 -16.32
CA GLU A 431 -5.76 7.71 -16.16
C GLU A 431 -7.24 8.09 -16.33
N GLY A 432 -7.59 9.36 -16.12
CA GLY A 432 -8.97 9.85 -16.23
C GLY A 432 -9.92 9.07 -15.32
N ILE A 433 -11.00 8.50 -15.89
CA ILE A 433 -11.97 7.67 -15.15
C ILE A 433 -11.46 6.25 -14.87
N PHE A 434 -10.28 5.87 -15.34
CA PHE A 434 -9.74 4.52 -15.24
C PHE A 434 -8.85 4.34 -14.00
N VAL A 435 -9.38 4.69 -12.84
CA VAL A 435 -8.76 4.47 -11.53
C VAL A 435 -9.11 3.08 -10.97
N GLY A 436 -8.23 2.53 -10.13
CA GLY A 436 -8.44 1.23 -9.50
C GLY A 436 -8.64 0.11 -10.54
N TYR A 437 -9.55 -0.85 -10.26
CA TYR A 437 -9.78 -2.01 -11.12
C TYR A 437 -10.12 -1.65 -12.58
N ARG A 438 -10.76 -0.49 -12.83
CA ARG A 438 -11.08 -0.01 -14.17
C ARG A 438 -9.82 0.23 -15.01
N GLY A 439 -8.75 0.70 -14.38
CA GLY A 439 -7.45 0.91 -15.02
C GLY A 439 -6.71 -0.38 -15.33
N TYR A 440 -6.76 -1.36 -14.40
CA TYR A 440 -6.20 -2.69 -14.65
C TYR A 440 -6.93 -3.41 -15.78
N ASP A 441 -8.26 -3.28 -15.84
CA ASP A 441 -9.07 -3.83 -16.94
C ASP A 441 -8.68 -3.20 -18.28
N ARG A 442 -8.54 -1.86 -18.34
CA ARG A 442 -8.14 -1.13 -19.54
C ARG A 442 -6.73 -1.48 -20.02
N LYS A 443 -5.78 -1.59 -19.07
CA LYS A 443 -4.40 -1.95 -19.36
C LYS A 443 -4.21 -3.46 -19.60
N GLN A 444 -5.24 -4.28 -19.37
CA GLN A 444 -5.19 -5.74 -19.40
C GLN A 444 -4.07 -6.31 -18.50
N VAL A 445 -3.87 -5.69 -17.34
CA VAL A 445 -2.91 -6.12 -16.34
C VAL A 445 -3.59 -6.99 -15.31
N GLU A 446 -3.02 -8.18 -15.06
CA GLU A 446 -3.52 -9.08 -14.02
C GLU A 446 -2.93 -8.69 -12.66
N PRO A 447 -3.77 -8.22 -11.71
CA PRO A 447 -3.31 -7.86 -10.38
C PRO A 447 -2.89 -9.08 -9.56
N LEU A 448 -2.24 -8.86 -8.42
CA LEU A 448 -2.01 -9.91 -7.44
C LEU A 448 -3.34 -10.34 -6.80
N TYR A 449 -4.13 -9.35 -6.35
CA TYR A 449 -5.48 -9.56 -5.85
C TYR A 449 -6.42 -8.50 -6.44
N PRO A 450 -7.52 -8.92 -7.08
CA PRO A 450 -8.45 -7.99 -7.70
C PRO A 450 -9.33 -7.29 -6.66
N PHE A 451 -9.88 -6.15 -7.02
CA PHE A 451 -10.95 -5.48 -6.26
C PHE A 451 -12.10 -6.45 -5.98
N GLY A 452 -12.61 -6.41 -4.77
CA GLY A 452 -13.72 -7.27 -4.33
C GLY A 452 -13.31 -8.69 -3.94
N PHE A 453 -12.02 -9.06 -4.03
CA PHE A 453 -11.52 -10.39 -3.65
C PHE A 453 -11.48 -10.58 -2.13
N GLY A 454 -11.72 -11.80 -1.70
CA GLY A 454 -11.58 -12.26 -0.32
C GLY A 454 -12.13 -13.67 -0.19
N LEU A 455 -11.38 -14.52 0.53
CA LEU A 455 -11.71 -15.92 0.78
C LEU A 455 -12.58 -16.08 2.04
N SER A 456 -13.14 -17.26 2.20
CA SER A 456 -13.86 -17.70 3.40
C SER A 456 -13.39 -19.11 3.80
N TYR A 457 -13.81 -19.58 4.99
CA TYR A 457 -13.63 -20.98 5.40
C TYR A 457 -14.70 -21.91 4.84
N THR A 458 -15.65 -21.37 4.08
CA THR A 458 -16.67 -22.12 3.37
C THR A 458 -16.71 -21.70 1.90
N GLY A 459 -17.32 -22.54 1.06
CA GLY A 459 -17.46 -22.29 -0.37
C GLY A 459 -18.86 -21.78 -0.73
N PHE A 460 -18.93 -20.92 -1.74
CA PHE A 460 -20.20 -20.42 -2.27
C PHE A 460 -20.28 -20.60 -3.77
N THR A 461 -21.48 -20.91 -4.27
CA THR A 461 -21.80 -20.84 -5.69
C THR A 461 -22.80 -19.71 -5.92
N ILE A 462 -22.59 -18.97 -7.00
CA ILE A 462 -23.49 -17.90 -7.46
C ILE A 462 -23.99 -18.30 -8.84
N THR A 463 -25.31 -18.25 -9.05
CA THR A 463 -25.87 -18.54 -10.39
C THR A 463 -25.71 -17.34 -11.31
N PRO A 464 -25.69 -17.55 -12.64
CA PRO A 464 -25.83 -16.45 -13.59
C PRO A 464 -27.01 -15.55 -13.27
N PRO A 465 -26.93 -14.24 -13.50
CA PRO A 465 -28.04 -13.32 -13.28
C PRO A 465 -29.14 -13.51 -14.31
N VAL A 466 -30.36 -13.23 -13.89
CA VAL A 466 -31.51 -13.14 -14.79
C VAL A 466 -32.22 -11.81 -14.59
N LEU A 467 -32.82 -11.29 -15.66
CA LEU A 467 -33.66 -10.10 -15.59
C LEU A 467 -34.99 -10.45 -14.91
N GLU A 468 -35.36 -9.64 -13.93
CA GLU A 468 -36.65 -9.75 -13.27
C GLU A 468 -37.59 -8.65 -13.77
N LYS A 469 -38.82 -9.04 -14.15
CA LYS A 469 -39.84 -8.08 -14.56
C LYS A 469 -40.14 -7.12 -13.40
N GLN A 470 -39.99 -5.84 -13.66
CA GLN A 470 -40.32 -4.79 -12.70
C GLN A 470 -41.71 -4.21 -13.02
N GLU A 471 -42.43 -3.78 -11.98
CA GLU A 471 -43.70 -3.06 -12.12
C GLU A 471 -43.52 -1.65 -12.67
N ARG A 472 -42.28 -1.10 -12.52
CA ARG A 472 -41.92 0.24 -12.95
C ARG A 472 -40.87 0.19 -14.06
N GLU A 473 -41.12 0.89 -15.15
CA GLU A 473 -40.24 0.97 -16.33
C GLU A 473 -38.91 1.67 -16.05
N ASP A 474 -38.85 2.48 -14.98
CA ASP A 474 -37.62 3.19 -14.57
C ASP A 474 -36.69 2.33 -13.70
N LYS A 475 -37.03 1.09 -13.42
CA LYS A 475 -36.26 0.15 -12.61
C LYS A 475 -35.86 -1.09 -13.41
N ILE A 476 -34.63 -1.58 -13.13
CA ILE A 476 -34.12 -2.84 -13.65
C ILE A 476 -33.95 -3.80 -12.48
N GLY A 477 -34.61 -4.94 -12.52
CA GLY A 477 -34.45 -6.00 -11.53
C GLY A 477 -33.44 -7.03 -12.01
N ILE A 478 -32.50 -7.37 -11.19
CA ILE A 478 -31.50 -8.42 -11.41
C ILE A 478 -31.65 -9.43 -10.28
N LEU A 479 -31.80 -10.69 -10.63
CA LEU A 479 -31.93 -11.79 -9.69
C LEU A 479 -30.84 -12.83 -9.93
N CYS A 480 -30.18 -13.27 -8.88
CA CYS A 480 -29.33 -14.45 -8.86
C CYS A 480 -29.60 -15.27 -7.59
N LYS A 481 -29.01 -16.45 -7.50
CA LYS A 481 -29.05 -17.28 -6.29
C LYS A 481 -27.65 -17.49 -5.79
N VAL A 482 -27.52 -17.55 -4.49
CA VAL A 482 -26.27 -17.87 -3.79
C VAL A 482 -26.49 -19.06 -2.89
N LYS A 483 -25.61 -20.04 -2.93
CA LYS A 483 -25.69 -21.24 -2.10
C LYS A 483 -24.36 -21.43 -1.37
N ASN A 484 -24.41 -21.72 -0.09
CA ASN A 484 -23.28 -22.21 0.66
C ASN A 484 -23.10 -23.70 0.35
N VAL A 485 -21.99 -24.04 -0.32
CA VAL A 485 -21.65 -25.42 -0.72
C VAL A 485 -20.60 -26.07 0.18
N GLY A 486 -20.14 -25.35 1.19
CA GLY A 486 -19.18 -25.86 2.19
C GLY A 486 -19.87 -26.38 3.44
N GLU A 487 -19.06 -26.62 4.48
CA GLU A 487 -19.48 -27.33 5.70
C GLU A 487 -19.73 -26.39 6.90
N VAL A 488 -19.35 -25.12 6.81
CA VAL A 488 -19.51 -24.16 7.90
C VAL A 488 -20.42 -23.01 7.50
N PRO A 489 -21.17 -22.41 8.45
CA PRO A 489 -21.92 -21.18 8.19
C PRO A 489 -20.97 -20.06 7.79
N GLY A 490 -21.39 -19.22 6.85
CA GLY A 490 -20.56 -18.10 6.42
C GLY A 490 -21.33 -17.07 5.61
N ALA A 491 -20.67 -15.98 5.28
CA ALA A 491 -21.25 -14.94 4.46
C ALA A 491 -20.45 -14.73 3.16
N GLU A 492 -21.18 -14.43 2.08
CA GLU A 492 -20.61 -14.03 0.80
C GLU A 492 -21.11 -12.65 0.39
N VAL A 493 -20.25 -11.88 -0.29
CA VAL A 493 -20.62 -10.59 -0.86
C VAL A 493 -20.81 -10.73 -2.36
N VAL A 494 -22.07 -10.78 -2.78
CA VAL A 494 -22.44 -10.79 -4.20
C VAL A 494 -22.30 -9.39 -4.75
N GLN A 495 -21.56 -9.25 -5.84
CA GLN A 495 -21.24 -7.99 -6.50
C GLN A 495 -21.87 -7.97 -7.89
N CYS A 496 -22.53 -6.87 -8.23
CA CYS A 496 -23.20 -6.65 -9.51
C CYS A 496 -22.50 -5.54 -10.28
N TYR A 497 -22.01 -5.87 -11.46
CA TYR A 497 -21.27 -4.96 -12.33
C TYR A 497 -22.06 -4.69 -13.60
N VAL A 498 -21.89 -3.49 -14.16
CA VAL A 498 -22.50 -3.08 -15.42
C VAL A 498 -21.42 -2.68 -16.40
N GLU A 499 -21.50 -3.17 -17.62
CA GLU A 499 -20.74 -2.74 -18.79
C GLU A 499 -21.68 -2.03 -19.77
N THR A 500 -21.26 -0.88 -20.28
CA THR A 500 -21.94 -0.16 -21.34
C THR A 500 -21.31 -0.53 -22.67
N LEU A 501 -22.04 -1.28 -23.49
CA LEU A 501 -21.57 -1.74 -24.80
C LEU A 501 -21.76 -0.66 -25.86
N CYS A 502 -20.80 -0.52 -26.79
CA CYS A 502 -20.90 0.40 -27.91
C CYS A 502 -21.21 1.86 -27.54
N ALA A 503 -20.69 2.33 -26.41
CA ALA A 503 -20.86 3.72 -25.98
C ALA A 503 -20.16 4.69 -26.96
N PRO A 504 -20.74 5.88 -27.25
CA PRO A 504 -20.12 6.87 -28.12
C PRO A 504 -18.92 7.57 -27.48
N VAL A 505 -18.68 7.37 -26.19
CA VAL A 505 -17.51 7.82 -25.44
C VAL A 505 -16.85 6.62 -24.76
N VAL A 506 -15.56 6.78 -24.46
CA VAL A 506 -14.80 5.71 -23.79
C VAL A 506 -15.32 5.49 -22.37
N ARG A 507 -15.70 4.26 -22.07
CA ARG A 507 -16.23 3.82 -20.77
C ARG A 507 -15.35 2.72 -20.17
N PRO A 508 -15.37 2.52 -18.84
CA PRO A 508 -14.78 1.34 -18.22
C PRO A 508 -15.40 0.03 -18.75
N ALA A 509 -14.60 -1.04 -18.78
CA ALA A 509 -15.08 -2.36 -19.16
C ALA A 509 -16.22 -2.84 -18.25
N LYS A 510 -16.19 -2.44 -16.99
CA LYS A 510 -17.29 -2.67 -16.03
C LYS A 510 -17.22 -1.71 -14.85
N GLU A 511 -18.35 -1.47 -14.22
CA GLU A 511 -18.48 -0.63 -13.03
C GLU A 511 -19.34 -1.34 -12.00
N LEU A 512 -18.85 -1.40 -10.74
CA LEU A 512 -19.64 -1.93 -9.62
C LEU A 512 -20.82 -1.00 -9.36
N ILE A 513 -22.04 -1.52 -9.49
CA ILE A 513 -23.24 -0.73 -9.27
C ILE A 513 -23.99 -1.14 -8.01
N ARG A 514 -23.93 -2.41 -7.63
CA ARG A 514 -24.56 -2.93 -6.42
C ARG A 514 -23.71 -4.04 -5.80
N PHE A 515 -23.85 -4.20 -4.51
CA PHE A 515 -23.39 -5.39 -3.80
C PHE A 515 -24.34 -5.73 -2.65
N ARG A 516 -24.32 -6.99 -2.24
CA ARG A 516 -25.10 -7.46 -1.10
C ARG A 516 -24.38 -8.58 -0.38
N LYS A 517 -24.19 -8.44 0.92
CA LYS A 517 -23.69 -9.48 1.80
C LYS A 517 -24.85 -10.35 2.25
N VAL A 518 -24.71 -11.68 2.14
CA VAL A 518 -25.67 -12.67 2.58
C VAL A 518 -25.00 -13.70 3.46
N PHE A 519 -25.64 -14.05 4.57
CA PHE A 519 -25.17 -15.08 5.49
C PHE A 519 -25.98 -16.35 5.26
N LEU A 520 -25.32 -17.51 5.12
CA LEU A 520 -25.94 -18.78 4.76
C LEU A 520 -25.42 -19.92 5.63
N GLN A 521 -26.34 -20.79 6.07
CA GLN A 521 -25.98 -22.06 6.67
C GLN A 521 -25.44 -23.03 5.61
N PRO A 522 -24.70 -24.09 5.98
CA PRO A 522 -24.31 -25.15 5.05
C PRO A 522 -25.50 -25.70 4.26
N GLY A 523 -25.38 -25.74 2.93
CA GLY A 523 -26.43 -26.18 2.02
C GLY A 523 -27.56 -25.19 1.75
N GLU A 524 -27.64 -24.09 2.50
CA GLU A 524 -28.67 -23.05 2.31
C GLU A 524 -28.44 -22.28 1.02
N GLU A 525 -29.58 -22.01 0.32
CA GLU A 525 -29.64 -21.19 -0.89
C GLU A 525 -30.56 -19.99 -0.66
N GLN A 526 -30.10 -18.81 -1.05
CA GLN A 526 -30.88 -17.58 -0.98
C GLN A 526 -30.91 -16.85 -2.32
N LYS A 527 -32.09 -16.28 -2.65
CA LYS A 527 -32.22 -15.35 -3.77
C LYS A 527 -31.66 -13.98 -3.40
N VAL A 528 -30.82 -13.43 -4.27
CA VAL A 528 -30.28 -12.06 -4.17
C VAL A 528 -30.89 -11.24 -5.30
N LYS A 529 -31.57 -10.18 -4.90
CA LYS A 529 -32.20 -9.24 -5.83
C LYS A 529 -31.47 -7.90 -5.75
N PHE A 530 -31.11 -7.37 -6.90
CA PHE A 530 -30.64 -6.00 -7.07
C PHE A 530 -31.67 -5.21 -7.85
N THR A 531 -31.87 -3.97 -7.45
CA THR A 531 -32.70 -3.00 -8.16
C THR A 531 -31.83 -1.83 -8.56
N ILE A 532 -31.76 -1.54 -9.85
CA ILE A 532 -30.96 -0.47 -10.43
C ILE A 532 -31.95 0.57 -10.98
N ASP A 533 -31.76 1.82 -10.63
CA ASP A 533 -32.49 2.93 -11.23
C ASP A 533 -31.87 3.23 -12.60
N ARG A 534 -32.70 3.33 -13.67
CA ARG A 534 -32.23 3.62 -15.03
C ARG A 534 -31.35 4.87 -15.09
N LYS A 535 -31.72 5.91 -14.33
CA LYS A 535 -30.96 7.16 -14.30
C LYS A 535 -29.51 7.00 -13.77
N GLU A 536 -29.25 5.96 -12.97
CA GLU A 536 -27.90 5.66 -12.47
C GLU A 536 -26.99 5.11 -13.57
N LEU A 537 -27.55 4.66 -14.68
CA LEU A 537 -26.84 4.15 -15.84
C LEU A 537 -26.61 5.22 -16.91
N ALA A 538 -27.22 6.40 -16.73
CA ALA A 538 -27.05 7.52 -17.64
C ALA A 538 -25.64 8.14 -17.51
N PHE A 539 -25.13 8.65 -18.63
CA PHE A 539 -23.85 9.34 -18.69
C PHE A 539 -23.89 10.42 -19.76
N TYR A 540 -22.90 11.33 -19.72
CA TYR A 540 -22.81 12.40 -20.71
C TYR A 540 -21.95 11.98 -21.90
N GLY A 541 -22.41 12.30 -23.11
CA GLY A 541 -21.66 12.17 -24.35
C GLY A 541 -20.58 13.26 -24.49
N ALA A 542 -19.82 13.21 -25.60
CA ALA A 542 -18.79 14.21 -25.89
C ALA A 542 -19.35 15.63 -26.10
N ASP A 543 -20.59 15.72 -26.51
CA ASP A 543 -21.36 16.95 -26.72
C ASP A 543 -22.05 17.47 -25.43
N MET A 544 -21.80 16.81 -24.29
CA MET A 544 -22.45 17.06 -22.99
C MET A 544 -23.97 16.80 -22.99
N GLU A 545 -24.48 16.07 -23.99
CA GLU A 545 -25.85 15.55 -23.96
C GLU A 545 -25.96 14.31 -23.08
N LEU A 546 -27.04 14.23 -22.29
CA LEU A 546 -27.29 13.10 -21.41
C LEU A 546 -27.76 11.88 -22.22
N ILE A 547 -27.05 10.79 -22.10
CA ILE A 547 -27.38 9.49 -22.69
C ILE A 547 -28.01 8.62 -21.61
N ASP A 548 -29.32 8.41 -21.65
CA ASP A 548 -30.09 7.64 -20.68
C ASP A 548 -30.74 6.36 -21.24
N GLY A 549 -30.40 6.01 -22.46
CA GLY A 549 -30.89 4.81 -23.16
C GLY A 549 -30.37 4.68 -24.59
N GLY A 550 -30.89 3.70 -25.32
CA GLY A 550 -30.47 3.41 -26.71
C GLY A 550 -29.12 2.68 -26.83
N ILE A 551 -28.53 2.28 -25.70
CA ILE A 551 -27.25 1.57 -25.65
C ILE A 551 -27.43 0.22 -24.96
N PRO A 552 -26.88 -0.87 -25.54
CA PRO A 552 -26.93 -2.16 -24.89
C PRO A 552 -26.02 -2.21 -23.68
N LEU A 553 -26.47 -2.89 -22.65
CA LEU A 553 -25.77 -3.13 -21.39
C LEU A 553 -25.53 -4.61 -21.20
N ARG A 554 -24.41 -4.94 -20.58
CA ARG A 554 -24.13 -6.26 -20.02
C ARG A 554 -24.02 -6.14 -18.52
N ILE A 555 -24.78 -6.95 -17.79
CA ILE A 555 -24.77 -6.99 -16.33
C ILE A 555 -24.20 -8.32 -15.89
N THR A 556 -23.14 -8.28 -15.11
CA THR A 556 -22.47 -9.46 -14.55
C THR A 556 -22.64 -9.50 -13.05
N VAL A 557 -22.70 -10.71 -12.48
CA VAL A 557 -22.62 -10.91 -11.03
C VAL A 557 -21.47 -11.85 -10.70
N GLY A 558 -20.88 -11.64 -9.52
CA GLY A 558 -19.75 -12.43 -9.05
C GLY A 558 -19.41 -12.08 -7.61
N ASN A 559 -18.23 -12.49 -7.16
CA ASN A 559 -17.71 -12.16 -5.82
C ASN A 559 -16.38 -11.40 -5.85
N SER A 560 -15.95 -10.96 -7.01
CA SER A 560 -14.86 -10.01 -7.22
C SER A 560 -14.94 -9.39 -8.61
N SER A 561 -14.12 -8.40 -8.91
CA SER A 561 -14.03 -7.80 -10.25
C SER A 561 -13.46 -8.75 -11.32
N ARG A 562 -12.93 -9.92 -10.93
CA ARG A 562 -12.37 -10.94 -11.84
C ARG A 562 -13.09 -12.28 -11.80
N ALA A 563 -13.96 -12.51 -10.80
CA ALA A 563 -14.70 -13.76 -10.66
C ALA A 563 -16.18 -13.52 -11.00
N GLU A 564 -16.56 -13.89 -12.21
CA GLU A 564 -17.90 -13.73 -12.75
C GLU A 564 -18.64 -15.07 -12.72
N ALA A 565 -19.86 -15.08 -12.18
CA ALA A 565 -20.73 -16.24 -12.20
C ALA A 565 -21.55 -16.33 -13.50
N GLY A 566 -21.55 -15.28 -14.29
CA GLY A 566 -22.24 -15.16 -15.57
C GLY A 566 -22.78 -13.76 -15.79
N ASP A 567 -23.40 -13.55 -16.93
CA ASP A 567 -23.94 -12.27 -17.35
C ASP A 567 -25.34 -12.37 -17.95
N VAL A 568 -25.99 -11.21 -18.04
CA VAL A 568 -27.22 -11.01 -18.81
C VAL A 568 -27.12 -9.68 -19.55
N SER A 569 -27.54 -9.70 -20.82
CA SER A 569 -27.58 -8.49 -21.64
C SER A 569 -29.00 -7.91 -21.70
N LEU A 570 -29.09 -6.60 -21.76
CA LEU A 570 -30.35 -5.89 -21.98
C LEU A 570 -30.12 -4.64 -22.83
N GLN A 571 -31.19 -4.26 -23.55
CA GLN A 571 -31.27 -3.01 -24.30
C GLN A 571 -32.22 -2.07 -23.55
N LEU A 572 -31.74 -0.87 -23.20
CA LEU A 572 -32.62 0.17 -22.68
C LEU A 572 -33.14 1.04 -23.84
N ASP A 573 -34.44 1.16 -23.99
CA ASP A 573 -35.05 2.07 -24.96
C ASP A 573 -34.71 3.53 -24.58
N ARG A 574 -34.56 4.40 -25.61
CA ARG A 574 -34.47 5.83 -25.35
C ARG A 574 -35.79 6.31 -24.74
N ARG A 575 -35.70 7.15 -23.72
CA ARG A 575 -36.88 7.88 -23.26
C ARG A 575 -37.29 8.87 -24.32
N SER A 576 -38.57 8.87 -24.67
CA SER A 576 -39.20 9.81 -25.60
C SER A 576 -39.25 11.22 -24.98
#